data_fff537cb631c7bb3a9bbe5b800d4eaa1
#
_entry.id   fff537cb631c7bb3a9bbe5b800d4eaa1
#
_cell.length_a   1.000
_cell.length_b   1.000
_cell.length_c   1.000
_cell.angle_alpha   90.00
_cell.angle_beta   90.00
_cell.angle_gamma   90.00
#
_symmetry.space_group_name_H-M   'P 1'
#
loop_
_entity.id
_entity.type
_entity.pdbx_description
1 polymer ?
#
loop_
_entity_poly.entity_id
_entity_poly.type
_entity_poly.pdbx_seq_one_letter_code
_entity_poly.pdbx_strand_id
1 'polypeptide(L)'
;MLFPKDDPKQAHRIRQYLIAVGTSVLVWALLFLLYWEGYLEETGLVHVTGAMLFFFGLFYALFRSGLNLKFRDPSLTVEMMESAIVVLTWAMFHASPAGRGVIILMLPFIFLSGLFRLGTRDLLGVAGFSVICYGAMTFLLLYFRPATIDLRLMLLHWAALAAVLVWFAFMGGHMSRMRMQLALGKSDLEKALHSIQELATHDELTGVHNRRHLMEMLRHEKNRCARNGATFCISIVDLDFFKQINDKFGHQAGDEVLCGFSRSVVQRMRGSDYFGRYGGEEFLLILTDTNLEGARIVADRLRRETEQLSFSDTNPDLRISVSIGLADHQPGDEIEQTLKRADNALYKAKAGGRNRVEV
;
A
#
# COMPACT_ATOMS: atom_id res chain seq x y z
N MET A 1 25.06 -16.44 1.09
CA MET A 1 24.01 -15.46 1.45
C MET A 1 22.70 -16.21 1.65
N LEU A 2 22.07 -16.07 2.82
CA LEU A 2 20.84 -16.78 3.19
C LEU A 2 19.59 -16.22 2.47
N PHE A 3 19.61 -14.95 2.03
CA PHE A 3 18.47 -14.27 1.41
C PHE A 3 18.82 -13.75 0.02
N PRO A 4 17.93 -13.89 -1.01
CA PRO A 4 18.10 -13.24 -2.29
C PRO A 4 17.94 -11.72 -2.13
N LYS A 5 18.90 -10.94 -2.65
CA LYS A 5 18.86 -9.47 -2.57
C LYS A 5 17.89 -8.86 -3.57
N ASP A 6 17.63 -9.55 -4.66
CA ASP A 6 16.90 -9.04 -5.82
C ASP A 6 15.40 -9.36 -5.79
N ASP A 7 14.92 -10.18 -4.83
CA ASP A 7 13.50 -10.50 -4.65
C ASP A 7 13.07 -10.37 -3.18
N PRO A 8 12.56 -9.20 -2.78
CA PRO A 8 12.11 -8.97 -1.40
C PRO A 8 10.94 -9.85 -0.99
N LYS A 9 10.08 -10.30 -1.93
CA LYS A 9 8.97 -11.22 -1.63
C LYS A 9 9.49 -12.62 -1.30
N GLN A 10 10.46 -13.10 -2.04
CA GLN A 10 11.09 -14.41 -1.78
C GLN A 10 11.92 -14.37 -0.49
N ALA A 11 12.65 -13.28 -0.22
CA ALA A 11 13.36 -13.10 1.04
C ALA A 11 12.40 -13.13 2.24
N HIS A 12 11.21 -12.53 2.12
CA HIS A 12 10.18 -12.57 3.15
C HIS A 12 9.65 -14.01 3.37
N ARG A 13 9.41 -14.80 2.31
CA ARG A 13 8.99 -16.21 2.42
C ARG A 13 10.03 -17.06 3.14
N ILE A 14 11.31 -16.91 2.78
CA ILE A 14 12.42 -17.62 3.45
C ILE A 14 12.49 -17.24 4.94
N ARG A 15 12.33 -15.96 5.28
CA ARG A 15 12.32 -15.52 6.69
C ARG A 15 11.18 -16.17 7.47
N GLN A 16 9.99 -16.23 6.89
CA GLN A 16 8.83 -16.86 7.52
C GLN A 16 9.01 -18.37 7.67
N TYR A 17 9.61 -19.02 6.66
CA TYR A 17 9.98 -20.42 6.73
C TYR A 17 10.98 -20.68 7.89
N LEU A 18 12.01 -19.85 8.05
CA LEU A 18 12.97 -20.00 9.15
C LEU A 18 12.32 -19.82 10.54
N ILE A 19 11.32 -18.94 10.65
CA ILE A 19 10.51 -18.82 11.87
C ILE A 19 9.74 -20.13 12.14
N ALA A 20 9.12 -20.72 11.12
CA ALA A 20 8.42 -21.99 11.24
C ALA A 20 9.38 -23.14 11.64
N VAL A 21 10.57 -23.18 11.09
CA VAL A 21 11.64 -24.11 11.54
C VAL A 21 11.97 -23.90 13.02
N GLY A 22 12.13 -22.64 13.45
CA GLY A 22 12.40 -22.31 14.85
C GLY A 22 11.30 -22.80 15.81
N THR A 23 10.02 -22.65 15.42
CA THR A 23 8.89 -23.17 16.22
C THR A 23 8.88 -24.71 16.25
N SER A 24 9.28 -25.37 15.17
CA SER A 24 9.37 -26.83 15.10
C SER A 24 10.44 -27.41 16.04
N VAL A 25 11.45 -26.63 16.39
CA VAL A 25 12.46 -27.04 17.40
C VAL A 25 11.81 -27.21 18.78
N LEU A 26 10.80 -26.40 19.12
CA LEU A 26 10.05 -26.58 20.38
C LEU A 26 9.24 -27.87 20.36
N VAL A 27 8.63 -28.22 19.24
CA VAL A 27 7.92 -29.50 19.07
C VAL A 27 8.90 -30.67 19.22
N TRP A 28 10.08 -30.57 18.60
CA TRP A 28 11.14 -31.57 18.76
C TRP A 28 11.60 -31.72 20.21
N ALA A 29 11.79 -30.61 20.92
CA ALA A 29 12.19 -30.63 22.34
C ALA A 29 11.13 -31.35 23.22
N LEU A 30 9.83 -31.16 22.93
CA LEU A 30 8.75 -31.89 23.60
C LEU A 30 8.78 -33.39 23.28
N LEU A 31 9.05 -33.78 22.04
CA LEU A 31 9.21 -35.19 21.65
C LEU A 31 10.45 -35.81 22.31
N PHE A 32 11.54 -35.06 22.44
CA PHE A 32 12.71 -35.49 23.18
C PHE A 32 12.42 -35.69 24.67
N LEU A 33 11.62 -34.82 25.28
CA LEU A 33 11.18 -34.97 26.66
C LEU A 33 10.32 -36.23 26.83
N LEU A 34 9.40 -36.52 25.89
CA LEU A 34 8.63 -37.76 25.90
C LEU A 34 9.51 -39.02 25.76
N TYR A 35 10.58 -38.96 24.99
CA TYR A 35 11.57 -40.02 24.92
C TYR A 35 12.31 -40.17 26.25
N TRP A 36 12.76 -39.06 26.84
CA TRP A 36 13.48 -39.08 28.13
C TRP A 36 12.64 -39.70 29.27
N GLU A 37 11.37 -39.43 29.30
CA GLU A 37 10.40 -39.98 30.26
C GLU A 37 9.91 -41.40 29.90
N GLY A 38 10.41 -42.00 28.81
CA GLY A 38 10.06 -43.36 28.39
C GLY A 38 8.71 -43.50 27.72
N TYR A 39 8.07 -42.40 27.28
CA TYR A 39 6.80 -42.42 26.55
C TYR A 39 6.96 -42.51 25.05
N LEU A 40 8.18 -42.32 24.49
CA LEU A 40 8.49 -42.45 23.08
C LEU A 40 9.70 -43.39 22.92
N GLU A 41 9.61 -44.33 21.99
CA GLU A 41 10.72 -45.24 21.66
C GLU A 41 11.89 -44.46 20.99
N GLU A 42 13.13 -44.91 21.22
CA GLU A 42 14.33 -44.35 20.60
C GLU A 42 14.25 -44.33 19.07
N THR A 43 13.80 -45.45 18.49
CA THR A 43 13.59 -45.60 17.05
C THR A 43 12.63 -44.55 16.52
N GLY A 44 11.57 -44.24 17.28
CA GLY A 44 10.62 -43.18 16.96
C GLY A 44 11.26 -41.79 16.93
N LEU A 45 12.06 -41.46 17.95
CA LEU A 45 12.77 -40.17 18.01
C LEU A 45 13.75 -40.01 16.86
N VAL A 46 14.52 -41.06 16.54
CA VAL A 46 15.48 -41.04 15.41
C VAL A 46 14.78 -40.83 14.07
N HIS A 47 13.70 -41.57 13.81
CA HIS A 47 12.94 -41.43 12.57
C HIS A 47 12.31 -40.04 12.43
N VAL A 48 11.72 -39.52 13.49
CA VAL A 48 11.14 -38.16 13.50
C VAL A 48 12.19 -37.10 13.25
N THR A 49 13.34 -37.20 13.91
CA THR A 49 14.46 -36.26 13.71
C THR A 49 14.96 -36.29 12.29
N GLY A 50 15.14 -37.50 11.71
CA GLY A 50 15.56 -37.66 10.32
C GLY A 50 14.53 -37.08 9.33
N ALA A 51 13.25 -37.34 9.55
CA ALA A 51 12.16 -36.77 8.71
C ALA A 51 12.08 -35.25 8.82
N MET A 52 12.19 -34.67 10.02
CA MET A 52 12.21 -33.22 10.18
C MET A 52 13.39 -32.59 9.44
N LEU A 53 14.60 -33.14 9.59
CA LEU A 53 15.78 -32.62 8.88
C LEU A 53 15.63 -32.73 7.35
N PHE A 54 15.05 -33.84 6.87
CA PHE A 54 14.75 -34.05 5.45
C PHE A 54 13.78 -32.99 4.93
N PHE A 55 12.63 -32.80 5.58
CA PHE A 55 11.64 -31.82 5.14
C PHE A 55 12.17 -30.39 5.24
N PHE A 56 12.94 -30.05 6.28
CA PHE A 56 13.56 -28.74 6.37
C PHE A 56 14.57 -28.51 5.24
N GLY A 57 15.40 -29.48 4.91
CA GLY A 57 16.30 -29.38 3.78
C GLY A 57 15.56 -29.22 2.45
N LEU A 58 14.52 -30.03 2.25
CA LEU A 58 13.68 -30.01 1.04
C LEU A 58 13.01 -28.66 0.83
N PHE A 59 12.29 -28.14 1.83
CA PHE A 59 11.62 -26.84 1.71
C PHE A 59 12.59 -25.69 1.55
N TYR A 60 13.70 -25.71 2.27
CA TYR A 60 14.77 -24.73 2.06
C TYR A 60 15.30 -24.74 0.62
N ALA A 61 15.56 -25.92 0.06
CA ALA A 61 16.00 -26.07 -1.32
C ALA A 61 14.95 -25.55 -2.32
N LEU A 62 13.65 -25.84 -2.10
CA LEU A 62 12.55 -25.33 -2.92
C LEU A 62 12.49 -23.80 -2.89
N PHE A 63 12.60 -23.18 -1.71
CA PHE A 63 12.64 -21.72 -1.60
C PHE A 63 13.90 -21.12 -2.22
N ARG A 64 15.04 -21.77 -2.05
CA ARG A 64 16.34 -21.26 -2.53
C ARG A 64 16.47 -21.36 -4.05
N SER A 65 15.93 -22.41 -4.66
CA SER A 65 15.90 -22.61 -6.11
C SER A 65 14.81 -21.81 -6.83
N GLY A 66 13.85 -21.23 -6.09
CA GLY A 66 12.68 -20.57 -6.67
C GLY A 66 11.63 -21.55 -7.22
N LEU A 67 11.79 -22.87 -7.07
CA LEU A 67 10.82 -23.86 -7.52
C LEU A 67 9.48 -23.73 -6.80
N ASN A 68 9.47 -23.18 -5.58
CA ASN A 68 8.23 -22.88 -4.85
C ASN A 68 7.28 -21.94 -5.63
N LEU A 69 7.79 -21.11 -6.53
CA LEU A 69 6.98 -20.21 -7.36
C LEU A 69 6.09 -20.93 -8.38
N LYS A 70 6.35 -22.21 -8.65
CA LYS A 70 5.52 -23.05 -9.53
C LYS A 70 4.31 -23.65 -8.82
N PHE A 71 4.27 -23.62 -7.49
CA PHE A 71 3.15 -24.13 -6.71
C PHE A 71 2.02 -23.09 -6.65
N ARG A 72 0.79 -23.57 -6.43
CA ARG A 72 -0.41 -22.73 -6.28
C ARG A 72 -0.27 -21.73 -5.11
N ASP A 73 0.31 -22.20 -4.01
CA ASP A 73 0.75 -21.36 -2.90
C ASP A 73 2.28 -21.30 -2.87
N PRO A 74 2.92 -20.23 -3.35
CA PRO A 74 4.38 -20.09 -3.30
C PRO A 74 4.97 -20.06 -1.89
N SER A 75 4.15 -19.96 -0.84
CA SER A 75 4.59 -20.03 0.56
C SER A 75 4.71 -21.46 1.06
N LEU A 76 4.22 -22.45 0.30
CA LEU A 76 4.19 -23.88 0.63
C LEU A 76 3.60 -24.17 2.02
N THR A 77 2.63 -23.35 2.44
CA THR A 77 2.08 -23.45 3.80
C THR A 77 1.34 -24.77 4.02
N VAL A 78 0.53 -25.20 3.04
CA VAL A 78 -0.23 -26.46 3.11
C VAL A 78 0.73 -27.63 3.15
N GLU A 79 1.71 -27.68 2.24
CA GLU A 79 2.69 -28.76 2.12
C GLU A 79 3.56 -28.90 3.40
N MET A 80 3.92 -27.77 4.01
CA MET A 80 4.63 -27.78 5.28
C MET A 80 3.76 -28.31 6.45
N MET A 81 2.47 -27.93 6.47
CA MET A 81 1.52 -28.43 7.48
C MET A 81 1.31 -29.94 7.32
N GLU A 82 1.10 -30.43 6.09
CA GLU A 82 0.90 -31.86 5.81
C GLU A 82 2.14 -32.69 6.17
N SER A 83 3.34 -32.20 5.85
CA SER A 83 4.58 -32.86 6.24
C SER A 83 4.74 -32.96 7.78
N ALA A 84 4.40 -31.89 8.52
CA ALA A 84 4.44 -31.89 9.96
C ALA A 84 3.41 -32.86 10.56
N ILE A 85 2.22 -32.97 9.99
CA ILE A 85 1.18 -33.93 10.40
C ILE A 85 1.69 -35.37 10.22
N VAL A 86 2.31 -35.70 9.08
CA VAL A 86 2.90 -37.02 8.83
C VAL A 86 3.96 -37.34 9.86
N VAL A 87 4.86 -36.39 10.17
CA VAL A 87 5.92 -36.58 11.18
C VAL A 87 5.33 -36.85 12.56
N LEU A 88 4.34 -36.06 13.00
CA LEU A 88 3.72 -36.27 14.32
C LEU A 88 2.90 -37.55 14.41
N THR A 89 2.18 -37.93 13.35
CA THR A 89 1.47 -39.21 13.31
C THR A 89 2.41 -40.41 13.33
N TRP A 90 3.59 -40.29 12.70
CA TRP A 90 4.63 -41.30 12.81
C TRP A 90 5.24 -41.39 14.22
N ALA A 91 5.43 -40.25 14.90
CA ALA A 91 5.82 -40.24 16.30
C ALA A 91 4.79 -40.98 17.20
N MET A 92 3.50 -40.77 16.96
CA MET A 92 2.42 -41.46 17.70
C MET A 92 2.48 -42.99 17.52
N PHE A 93 2.90 -43.49 16.36
CA PHE A 93 3.04 -44.93 16.14
C PHE A 93 4.08 -45.56 17.07
N HIS A 94 5.15 -44.84 17.37
CA HIS A 94 6.25 -45.26 18.28
C HIS A 94 6.05 -44.86 19.73
N ALA A 95 4.94 -44.18 20.05
CA ALA A 95 4.67 -43.71 21.40
C ALA A 95 3.79 -44.70 22.20
N SER A 96 3.96 -44.70 23.52
CA SER A 96 3.07 -45.39 24.47
C SER A 96 1.65 -44.78 24.41
N PRO A 97 0.61 -45.47 24.93
CA PRO A 97 -0.75 -44.92 24.95
C PRO A 97 -0.86 -43.54 25.59
N ALA A 98 -0.12 -43.29 26.69
CA ALA A 98 -0.06 -41.99 27.34
C ALA A 98 0.67 -40.93 26.47
N GLY A 99 1.80 -41.31 25.87
CA GLY A 99 2.56 -40.43 24.95
C GLY A 99 1.74 -40.01 23.72
N ARG A 100 0.90 -40.89 23.16
CA ARG A 100 -0.03 -40.55 22.06
C ARG A 100 -1.00 -39.45 22.45
N GLY A 101 -1.54 -39.51 23.68
CA GLY A 101 -2.43 -38.46 24.19
C GLY A 101 -1.76 -37.08 24.31
N VAL A 102 -0.46 -37.04 24.59
CA VAL A 102 0.32 -35.77 24.57
C VAL A 102 0.60 -35.30 23.17
N ILE A 103 1.05 -36.20 22.26
CA ILE A 103 1.41 -35.82 20.89
C ILE A 103 0.20 -35.30 20.09
N ILE A 104 -1.01 -35.88 20.32
CA ILE A 104 -2.22 -35.41 19.62
C ILE A 104 -2.56 -33.94 19.92
N LEU A 105 -2.21 -33.44 21.10
CA LEU A 105 -2.38 -32.05 21.48
C LEU A 105 -1.46 -31.10 20.69
N MET A 106 -0.41 -31.62 20.04
CA MET A 106 0.49 -30.84 19.21
C MET A 106 -0.08 -30.56 17.81
N LEU A 107 -1.00 -31.42 17.31
CA LEU A 107 -1.59 -31.26 15.97
C LEU A 107 -2.31 -29.89 15.77
N PRO A 108 -3.14 -29.40 16.69
CA PRO A 108 -3.75 -28.07 16.59
C PRO A 108 -2.74 -26.92 16.45
N PHE A 109 -1.52 -27.03 17.00
CA PHE A 109 -0.51 -25.99 16.86
C PHE A 109 0.00 -25.84 15.42
N ILE A 110 -0.03 -26.91 14.61
CA ILE A 110 0.27 -26.83 13.18
C ILE A 110 -0.73 -25.90 12.49
N PHE A 111 -2.00 -25.96 12.85
CA PHE A 111 -3.06 -25.13 12.29
C PHE A 111 -2.90 -23.64 12.61
N LEU A 112 -2.26 -23.30 13.73
CA LEU A 112 -1.98 -21.92 14.09
C LEU A 112 -1.09 -21.23 13.04
N SER A 113 -0.16 -21.96 12.42
CA SER A 113 0.70 -21.42 11.35
C SER A 113 -0.08 -21.09 10.08
N GLY A 114 -1.12 -21.86 9.75
CA GLY A 114 -2.01 -21.64 8.60
C GLY A 114 -3.15 -20.65 8.86
N LEU A 115 -3.53 -20.42 10.13
CA LEU A 115 -4.70 -19.62 10.52
C LEU A 115 -4.67 -18.19 9.91
N PHE A 116 -3.48 -17.60 9.83
CA PHE A 116 -3.28 -16.24 9.33
C PHE A 116 -3.04 -16.15 7.82
N ARG A 117 -3.02 -17.28 7.09
CA ARG A 117 -2.67 -17.31 5.66
C ARG A 117 -3.70 -18.00 4.81
N LEU A 118 -4.21 -19.13 5.30
CA LEU A 118 -5.08 -20.01 4.55
C LEU A 118 -6.54 -19.63 4.71
N GLY A 119 -7.33 -19.98 3.69
CA GLY A 119 -8.78 -19.86 3.73
C GLY A 119 -9.43 -21.10 4.38
N THR A 120 -10.75 -21.04 4.60
CA THR A 120 -11.53 -22.17 5.18
C THR A 120 -11.33 -23.45 4.37
N ARG A 121 -11.32 -23.37 3.04
CA ARG A 121 -11.23 -24.56 2.16
C ARG A 121 -9.91 -25.29 2.32
N ASP A 122 -8.80 -24.54 2.34
CA ASP A 122 -7.46 -25.14 2.47
C ASP A 122 -7.28 -25.75 3.87
N LEU A 123 -7.75 -25.05 4.93
CA LEU A 123 -7.71 -25.57 6.29
C LEU A 123 -8.59 -26.80 6.49
N LEU A 124 -9.76 -26.89 5.84
CA LEU A 124 -10.59 -28.10 5.84
C LEU A 124 -9.89 -29.24 5.11
N GLY A 125 -9.16 -28.98 4.03
CA GLY A 125 -8.32 -29.96 3.34
C GLY A 125 -7.27 -30.55 4.27
N VAL A 126 -6.50 -29.68 4.95
CA VAL A 126 -5.47 -30.12 5.92
C VAL A 126 -6.11 -30.85 7.13
N ALA A 127 -7.30 -30.42 7.59
CA ALA A 127 -8.03 -31.11 8.64
C ALA A 127 -8.43 -32.53 8.22
N GLY A 128 -9.00 -32.68 7.02
CA GLY A 128 -9.31 -34.00 6.44
C GLY A 128 -8.08 -34.90 6.32
N PHE A 129 -6.97 -34.32 5.84
CA PHE A 129 -5.68 -35.02 5.76
C PHE A 129 -5.20 -35.50 7.15
N SER A 130 -5.28 -34.63 8.18
CA SER A 130 -4.91 -34.98 9.56
C SER A 130 -5.75 -36.15 10.10
N VAL A 131 -7.07 -36.13 9.86
CA VAL A 131 -8.00 -37.18 10.29
C VAL A 131 -7.68 -38.50 9.57
N ILE A 132 -7.35 -38.47 8.28
CA ILE A 132 -6.94 -39.65 7.51
C ILE A 132 -5.61 -40.20 8.03
N CYS A 133 -4.60 -39.36 8.27
CA CYS A 133 -3.30 -39.79 8.81
C CYS A 133 -3.45 -40.45 10.19
N TYR A 134 -4.26 -39.88 11.07
CA TYR A 134 -4.52 -40.46 12.39
C TYR A 134 -5.28 -41.79 12.27
N GLY A 135 -6.25 -41.89 11.36
CA GLY A 135 -6.96 -43.17 11.07
C GLY A 135 -6.02 -44.23 10.54
N ALA A 136 -5.15 -43.88 9.59
CA ALA A 136 -4.15 -44.82 9.02
C ALA A 136 -3.17 -45.28 10.11
N MET A 137 -2.69 -44.39 10.97
CA MET A 137 -1.84 -44.75 12.10
C MET A 137 -2.56 -45.68 13.06
N THR A 138 -3.82 -45.45 13.35
CA THR A 138 -4.64 -46.32 14.21
C THR A 138 -4.78 -47.71 13.57
N PHE A 139 -5.02 -47.79 12.30
CA PHE A 139 -5.10 -49.05 11.54
C PHE A 139 -3.77 -49.85 11.60
N LEU A 140 -2.65 -49.14 11.37
CA LEU A 140 -1.31 -49.77 11.49
C LEU A 140 -1.05 -50.29 12.92
N LEU A 141 -1.43 -49.56 13.92
CA LEU A 141 -1.30 -50.02 15.32
C LEU A 141 -2.14 -51.24 15.60
N LEU A 142 -3.39 -51.31 15.12
CA LEU A 142 -4.25 -52.49 15.27
C LEU A 142 -3.64 -53.75 14.65
N TYR A 143 -2.92 -53.57 13.55
CA TYR A 143 -2.27 -54.67 12.87
C TYR A 143 -0.94 -55.09 13.51
N PHE A 144 -0.07 -54.15 13.83
CA PHE A 144 1.30 -54.43 14.28
C PHE A 144 1.47 -54.46 15.81
N ARG A 145 0.62 -53.75 16.57
CA ARG A 145 0.76 -53.56 18.02
C ARG A 145 -0.59 -53.62 18.76
N PRO A 146 -1.42 -54.64 18.57
CA PRO A 146 -2.79 -54.68 19.09
C PRO A 146 -2.87 -54.57 20.65
N ALA A 147 -1.84 -55.11 21.37
CA ALA A 147 -1.78 -55.06 22.82
C ALA A 147 -1.59 -53.66 23.40
N THR A 148 -1.23 -52.67 22.61
CA THR A 148 -1.00 -51.29 23.03
C THR A 148 -2.19 -50.35 22.81
N ILE A 149 -3.35 -50.90 22.40
CA ILE A 149 -4.50 -50.13 21.95
C ILE A 149 -5.66 -50.25 22.91
N ASP A 150 -6.16 -49.08 23.36
CA ASP A 150 -7.52 -48.94 23.82
C ASP A 150 -8.34 -48.28 22.69
N LEU A 151 -9.13 -49.08 21.97
CA LEU A 151 -9.91 -48.63 20.83
C LEU A 151 -10.92 -47.53 21.21
N ARG A 152 -11.50 -47.59 22.42
CA ARG A 152 -12.46 -46.56 22.90
C ARG A 152 -11.78 -45.22 23.07
N LEU A 153 -10.58 -45.21 23.67
CA LEU A 153 -9.78 -44.02 23.86
C LEU A 153 -9.34 -43.43 22.53
N MET A 154 -8.91 -44.28 21.56
CA MET A 154 -8.51 -43.83 20.25
C MET A 154 -9.65 -43.23 19.42
N LEU A 155 -10.84 -43.83 19.48
CA LEU A 155 -12.04 -43.25 18.85
C LEU A 155 -12.43 -41.92 19.48
N LEU A 156 -12.29 -41.75 20.79
CA LEU A 156 -12.52 -40.47 21.47
C LEU A 156 -11.51 -39.40 21.03
N HIS A 157 -10.23 -39.77 20.96
CA HIS A 157 -9.19 -38.86 20.44
C HIS A 157 -9.47 -38.45 18.98
N TRP A 158 -9.92 -39.38 18.13
CA TRP A 158 -10.26 -39.14 16.74
C TRP A 158 -11.41 -38.15 16.61
N ALA A 159 -12.49 -38.37 17.39
CA ALA A 159 -13.64 -37.48 17.38
C ALA A 159 -13.28 -36.07 17.91
N ALA A 160 -12.51 -36.01 19.02
CA ALA A 160 -12.05 -34.74 19.58
C ALA A 160 -11.13 -33.98 18.61
N LEU A 161 -10.19 -34.68 17.96
CA LEU A 161 -9.31 -34.11 16.93
C LEU A 161 -10.14 -33.52 15.77
N ALA A 162 -11.06 -34.31 15.21
CA ALA A 162 -11.93 -33.87 14.12
C ALA A 162 -12.71 -32.60 14.49
N ALA A 163 -13.31 -32.56 15.68
CA ALA A 163 -14.07 -31.41 16.17
C ALA A 163 -13.18 -30.13 16.30
N VAL A 164 -12.00 -30.29 16.89
CA VAL A 164 -11.04 -29.18 17.07
C VAL A 164 -10.53 -28.67 15.73
N LEU A 165 -10.19 -29.55 14.79
CA LEU A 165 -9.67 -29.18 13.48
C LEU A 165 -10.73 -28.47 12.61
N VAL A 166 -11.99 -28.92 12.67
CA VAL A 166 -13.11 -28.24 12.02
C VAL A 166 -13.30 -26.84 12.59
N TRP A 167 -13.22 -26.70 13.92
CA TRP A 167 -13.29 -25.39 14.57
C TRP A 167 -12.16 -24.44 14.09
N PHE A 168 -10.91 -24.95 14.01
CA PHE A 168 -9.78 -24.16 13.45
C PHE A 168 -10.01 -23.74 12.01
N ALA A 169 -10.60 -24.61 11.17
CA ALA A 169 -10.91 -24.28 9.79
C ALA A 169 -11.95 -23.13 9.67
N PHE A 170 -13.00 -23.16 10.50
CA PHE A 170 -13.97 -22.07 10.56
C PHE A 170 -13.36 -20.77 11.09
N MET A 171 -12.54 -20.85 12.13
CA MET A 171 -11.84 -19.69 12.69
C MET A 171 -10.89 -19.06 11.66
N GLY A 172 -10.13 -19.88 10.92
CA GLY A 172 -9.27 -19.40 9.83
C GLY A 172 -10.05 -18.70 8.72
N GLY A 173 -11.22 -19.24 8.35
CA GLY A 173 -12.11 -18.58 7.41
C GLY A 173 -12.67 -17.25 7.93
N HIS A 174 -13.02 -17.17 9.20
CA HIS A 174 -13.44 -15.92 9.82
C HIS A 174 -12.31 -14.88 9.82
N MET A 175 -11.11 -15.28 10.21
CA MET A 175 -9.91 -14.44 10.20
C MET A 175 -9.56 -13.95 8.79
N SER A 176 -9.69 -14.83 7.79
CA SER A 176 -9.45 -14.46 6.38
C SER A 176 -10.44 -13.40 5.88
N ARG A 177 -11.73 -13.54 6.21
CA ARG A 177 -12.76 -12.53 5.88
C ARG A 177 -12.50 -11.21 6.58
N MET A 178 -12.16 -11.23 7.87
CA MET A 178 -11.84 -10.02 8.64
C MET A 178 -10.65 -9.27 8.05
N ARG A 179 -9.58 -9.98 7.64
CA ARG A 179 -8.43 -9.36 6.97
C ARG A 179 -8.81 -8.72 5.65
N MET A 180 -9.66 -9.37 4.87
CA MET A 180 -10.13 -8.80 3.60
C MET A 180 -10.95 -7.53 3.83
N GLN A 181 -11.84 -7.52 4.82
CA GLN A 181 -12.61 -6.33 5.18
C GLN A 181 -11.73 -5.17 5.66
N LEU A 182 -10.72 -5.47 6.48
CA LEU A 182 -9.74 -4.46 6.94
C LEU A 182 -8.94 -3.89 5.76
N ALA A 183 -8.51 -4.73 4.81
CA ALA A 183 -7.79 -4.28 3.63
C ALA A 183 -8.65 -3.38 2.72
N LEU A 184 -9.91 -3.74 2.51
CA LEU A 184 -10.87 -2.92 1.76
C LEU A 184 -11.14 -1.59 2.48
N GLY A 185 -11.44 -1.63 3.78
CA GLY A 185 -11.69 -0.42 4.56
C GLY A 185 -10.48 0.53 4.61
N LYS A 186 -9.25 -0.01 4.66
CA LYS A 186 -8.03 0.79 4.55
C LYS A 186 -7.92 1.47 3.18
N SER A 187 -8.17 0.73 2.10
CA SER A 187 -8.15 1.29 0.74
C SER A 187 -9.18 2.40 0.57
N ASP A 188 -10.40 2.21 1.09
CA ASP A 188 -11.46 3.21 0.99
C ASP A 188 -11.13 4.47 1.81
N LEU A 189 -10.53 4.30 2.99
CA LEU A 189 -10.04 5.41 3.80
C LEU A 189 -8.94 6.20 3.09
N GLU A 190 -7.97 5.52 2.46
CA GLU A 190 -6.90 6.17 1.69
C GLU A 190 -7.46 6.98 0.52
N LYS A 191 -8.46 6.46 -0.22
CA LYS A 191 -9.15 7.19 -1.29
C LYS A 191 -9.90 8.41 -0.76
N ALA A 192 -10.64 8.24 0.34
CA ALA A 192 -11.36 9.35 0.96
C ALA A 192 -10.42 10.46 1.43
N LEU A 193 -9.29 10.11 2.05
CA LEU A 193 -8.26 11.07 2.46
C LEU A 193 -7.67 11.81 1.26
N HIS A 194 -7.38 11.09 0.16
CA HIS A 194 -6.87 11.71 -1.07
C HIS A 194 -7.88 12.71 -1.64
N SER A 195 -9.16 12.31 -1.75
CA SER A 195 -10.22 13.21 -2.23
C SER A 195 -10.39 14.45 -1.34
N ILE A 196 -10.32 14.29 0.00
CA ILE A 196 -10.38 15.43 0.93
C ILE A 196 -9.17 16.34 0.73
N GLN A 197 -7.97 15.80 0.52
CA GLN A 197 -6.78 16.61 0.26
C GLN A 197 -6.89 17.37 -1.07
N GLU A 198 -7.38 16.73 -2.14
CA GLU A 198 -7.61 17.38 -3.42
C GLU A 198 -8.60 18.54 -3.29
N LEU A 199 -9.78 18.31 -2.70
CA LEU A 199 -10.77 19.36 -2.44
C LEU A 199 -10.22 20.48 -1.55
N ALA A 200 -9.34 20.14 -0.60
CA ALA A 200 -8.72 21.12 0.28
C ALA A 200 -7.68 21.99 -0.41
N THR A 201 -7.00 21.50 -1.46
CA THR A 201 -5.84 22.11 -2.07
C THR A 201 -6.01 22.57 -3.51
N HIS A 202 -7.02 22.05 -4.23
CA HIS A 202 -7.25 22.33 -5.64
C HIS A 202 -8.61 23.00 -5.89
N ASP A 203 -8.71 23.71 -7.01
CA ASP A 203 -9.95 24.29 -7.53
C ASP A 203 -10.71 23.23 -8.34
N GLU A 204 -11.97 23.02 -8.01
CA GLU A 204 -12.79 21.94 -8.60
C GLU A 204 -12.96 22.05 -10.13
N LEU A 205 -12.99 23.26 -10.67
CA LEU A 205 -13.19 23.48 -12.10
C LEU A 205 -11.89 23.27 -12.88
N THR A 206 -10.81 23.88 -12.43
CA THR A 206 -9.58 24.00 -13.21
C THR A 206 -8.54 22.96 -12.86
N GLY A 207 -8.65 22.30 -11.70
CA GLY A 207 -7.72 21.30 -11.19
C GLY A 207 -6.36 21.85 -10.75
N VAL A 208 -6.15 23.18 -10.79
CA VAL A 208 -4.95 23.83 -10.25
C VAL A 208 -5.14 24.18 -8.77
N HIS A 209 -4.10 24.66 -8.08
CA HIS A 209 -4.24 24.99 -6.67
C HIS A 209 -5.33 26.04 -6.42
N ASN A 210 -6.06 25.88 -5.32
CA ASN A 210 -7.04 26.86 -4.89
C ASN A 210 -6.38 28.01 -4.11
N ARG A 211 -7.12 29.10 -3.92
CA ARG A 211 -6.65 30.29 -3.20
C ARG A 211 -6.08 29.97 -1.82
N ARG A 212 -6.72 29.08 -1.06
CA ARG A 212 -6.29 28.72 0.29
C ARG A 212 -4.89 28.10 0.28
N HIS A 213 -4.67 27.13 -0.59
CA HIS A 213 -3.36 26.48 -0.73
C HIS A 213 -2.28 27.43 -1.22
N LEU A 214 -2.59 28.32 -2.17
CA LEU A 214 -1.66 29.36 -2.62
C LEU A 214 -1.22 30.28 -1.47
N MET A 215 -2.14 30.67 -0.59
CA MET A 215 -1.80 31.49 0.58
C MET A 215 -0.92 30.74 1.58
N GLU A 216 -1.10 29.44 1.73
CA GLU A 216 -0.21 28.60 2.55
C GLU A 216 1.20 28.52 1.94
N MET A 217 1.29 28.33 0.61
CA MET A 217 2.58 28.31 -0.09
C MET A 217 3.30 29.64 -0.04
N LEU A 218 2.60 30.77 -0.18
CA LEU A 218 3.18 32.09 0.00
C LEU A 218 3.81 32.28 1.40
N ARG A 219 3.09 31.85 2.45
CA ARG A 219 3.64 31.90 3.82
C ARG A 219 4.86 31.00 3.99
N HIS A 220 4.84 29.82 3.36
CA HIS A 220 5.97 28.91 3.37
C HIS A 220 7.19 29.52 2.68
N GLU A 221 7.03 30.12 1.49
CA GLU A 221 8.10 30.78 0.75
C GLU A 221 8.62 32.02 1.49
N LYS A 222 7.77 32.85 2.07
CA LYS A 222 8.19 33.96 2.96
C LYS A 222 9.12 33.46 4.07
N ASN A 223 8.73 32.38 4.76
CA ASN A 223 9.54 31.81 5.83
C ASN A 223 10.85 31.20 5.31
N ARG A 224 10.87 30.66 4.10
CA ARG A 224 12.07 30.15 3.42
C ARG A 224 13.04 31.30 3.10
N CYS A 225 12.53 32.39 2.56
CA CYS A 225 13.33 33.59 2.28
C CYS A 225 13.96 34.19 3.53
N ALA A 226 13.21 34.28 4.62
CA ALA A 226 13.72 34.82 5.90
C ALA A 226 14.86 33.96 6.49
N ARG A 227 14.89 32.65 6.20
CA ARG A 227 15.93 31.72 6.73
C ARG A 227 17.18 31.65 5.84
N ASN A 228 17.00 31.63 4.53
CA ASN A 228 18.06 31.25 3.58
C ASN A 228 18.46 32.40 2.63
N GLY A 229 17.84 33.58 2.74
CA GLY A 229 18.05 34.66 1.78
C GLY A 229 17.54 34.37 0.37
N ALA A 230 16.70 33.35 0.19
CA ALA A 230 16.07 33.02 -1.08
C ALA A 230 15.16 34.18 -1.54
N THR A 231 14.86 34.24 -2.82
CA THR A 231 13.95 35.23 -3.39
C THR A 231 12.79 34.54 -4.09
N PHE A 232 11.62 35.15 -4.11
CA PHE A 232 10.51 34.71 -4.96
C PHE A 232 9.75 35.90 -5.50
N CYS A 233 9.08 35.68 -6.62
CA CYS A 233 8.18 36.67 -7.22
C CYS A 233 6.76 36.09 -7.29
N ILE A 234 5.77 36.98 -7.28
CA ILE A 234 4.39 36.62 -7.52
C ILE A 234 3.88 37.33 -8.77
N SER A 235 3.02 36.61 -9.50
CA SER A 235 2.30 37.18 -10.65
C SER A 235 0.80 37.00 -10.42
N ILE A 236 0.04 38.07 -10.43
CA ILE A 236 -1.42 37.99 -10.55
C ILE A 236 -1.76 38.08 -12.04
N VAL A 237 -2.46 37.07 -12.54
CA VAL A 237 -2.84 36.91 -13.94
C VAL A 237 -4.35 36.99 -14.04
N ASP A 238 -4.85 37.81 -14.94
CA ASP A 238 -6.29 37.97 -15.16
C ASP A 238 -6.62 37.78 -16.64
N LEU A 239 -7.66 36.99 -16.94
CA LEU A 239 -8.14 36.74 -18.28
C LEU A 239 -8.89 37.99 -18.82
N ASP A 240 -8.33 38.63 -19.82
CA ASP A 240 -8.89 39.84 -20.40
C ASP A 240 -10.27 39.59 -21.00
N PHE A 241 -11.23 40.49 -20.66
CA PHE A 241 -12.58 40.46 -21.19
C PHE A 241 -13.35 39.14 -20.93
N PHE A 242 -13.02 38.41 -19.89
CA PHE A 242 -13.63 37.11 -19.59
C PHE A 242 -15.16 37.18 -19.45
N LYS A 243 -15.69 38.26 -18.87
CA LYS A 243 -17.13 38.48 -18.81
C LYS A 243 -17.79 38.54 -20.22
N GLN A 244 -17.11 39.18 -21.18
CA GLN A 244 -17.63 39.25 -22.56
C GLN A 244 -17.63 37.87 -23.24
N ILE A 245 -16.67 37.01 -22.89
CA ILE A 245 -16.65 35.62 -23.35
C ILE A 245 -17.88 34.87 -22.81
N ASN A 246 -18.14 34.98 -21.51
CA ASN A 246 -19.35 34.39 -20.92
C ASN A 246 -20.66 34.95 -21.53
N ASP A 247 -20.73 36.26 -21.71
CA ASP A 247 -21.94 36.91 -22.24
C ASP A 247 -22.20 36.52 -23.73
N LYS A 248 -21.13 36.31 -24.51
CA LYS A 248 -21.24 35.98 -25.95
C LYS A 248 -21.38 34.49 -26.23
N PHE A 249 -20.63 33.62 -25.48
CA PHE A 249 -20.49 32.20 -25.79
C PHE A 249 -21.09 31.29 -24.70
N GLY A 250 -21.59 31.88 -23.62
CA GLY A 250 -22.15 31.15 -22.48
C GLY A 250 -21.11 30.73 -21.43
N HIS A 251 -21.59 30.44 -20.22
CA HIS A 251 -20.71 30.05 -19.09
C HIS A 251 -19.91 28.80 -19.35
N GLN A 252 -20.42 27.84 -20.09
CA GLN A 252 -19.71 26.61 -20.44
C GLN A 252 -18.42 26.89 -21.25
N ALA A 253 -18.51 27.84 -22.19
CA ALA A 253 -17.33 28.27 -22.94
C ALA A 253 -16.31 29.01 -22.04
N GLY A 254 -16.78 29.78 -21.07
CA GLY A 254 -15.91 30.37 -20.05
C GLY A 254 -15.21 29.33 -19.19
N ASP A 255 -15.90 28.27 -18.77
CA ASP A 255 -15.32 27.18 -18.02
C ASP A 255 -14.26 26.43 -18.83
N GLU A 256 -14.51 26.19 -20.13
CA GLU A 256 -13.53 25.60 -21.04
C GLU A 256 -12.28 26.48 -21.20
N VAL A 257 -12.45 27.81 -21.25
CA VAL A 257 -11.33 28.77 -21.29
C VAL A 257 -10.51 28.70 -20.02
N LEU A 258 -11.13 28.70 -18.84
CA LEU A 258 -10.43 28.57 -17.56
C LEU A 258 -9.65 27.27 -17.48
N CYS A 259 -10.26 26.16 -17.85
CA CYS A 259 -9.61 24.84 -17.89
C CYS A 259 -8.48 24.75 -18.91
N GLY A 260 -8.68 25.29 -20.12
CA GLY A 260 -7.70 25.30 -21.19
C GLY A 260 -6.47 26.15 -20.85
N PHE A 261 -6.69 27.35 -20.30
CA PHE A 261 -5.65 28.22 -19.79
C PHE A 261 -4.86 27.52 -18.70
N SER A 262 -5.53 26.98 -17.68
CA SER A 262 -4.87 26.30 -16.57
C SER A 262 -3.98 25.16 -17.01
N ARG A 263 -4.47 24.29 -17.91
CA ARG A 263 -3.68 23.18 -18.48
C ARG A 263 -2.45 23.67 -19.22
N SER A 264 -2.59 24.74 -20.01
CA SER A 264 -1.48 25.33 -20.75
C SER A 264 -0.36 25.85 -19.85
N VAL A 265 -0.73 26.51 -18.73
CA VAL A 265 0.24 27.01 -17.75
C VAL A 265 0.96 25.89 -17.04
N VAL A 266 0.23 24.90 -16.50
CA VAL A 266 0.81 23.77 -15.75
C VAL A 266 1.82 22.98 -16.55
N GLN A 267 1.57 22.77 -17.85
CA GLN A 267 2.49 22.01 -18.74
C GLN A 267 3.86 22.68 -18.91
N ARG A 268 3.98 23.96 -18.60
CA ARG A 268 5.19 24.76 -18.85
C ARG A 268 5.86 25.27 -17.58
N MET A 269 5.26 25.00 -16.43
CA MET A 269 5.82 25.37 -15.14
C MET A 269 6.93 24.42 -14.70
N ARG A 270 7.83 24.94 -13.90
CA ARG A 270 8.80 24.11 -13.17
C ARG A 270 8.13 23.45 -11.97
N GLY A 271 8.59 22.28 -11.58
CA GLY A 271 8.05 21.57 -10.41
C GLY A 271 8.25 22.32 -9.07
N SER A 272 9.08 23.36 -9.05
CA SER A 272 9.29 24.22 -7.88
C SER A 272 8.31 25.39 -7.78
N ASP A 273 7.63 25.76 -8.86
CA ASP A 273 6.73 26.91 -8.91
C ASP A 273 5.29 26.48 -8.56
N TYR A 274 4.49 27.42 -8.03
CA TYR A 274 3.09 27.13 -7.71
C TYR A 274 2.18 27.98 -8.57
N PHE A 275 1.10 27.37 -9.05
CA PHE A 275 0.08 28.02 -9.84
C PHE A 275 -1.30 27.61 -9.39
N GLY A 276 -2.23 28.55 -9.32
CA GLY A 276 -3.58 28.26 -8.94
C GLY A 276 -4.57 29.38 -9.19
N ARG A 277 -5.84 29.06 -9.00
CA ARG A 277 -6.95 29.99 -9.16
C ARG A 277 -7.12 30.81 -7.90
N TYR A 278 -6.97 32.13 -8.05
CA TYR A 278 -7.03 33.08 -6.95
C TYR A 278 -8.43 33.70 -6.76
N GLY A 279 -9.14 33.90 -7.89
CA GLY A 279 -10.50 34.46 -7.95
C GLY A 279 -11.29 33.86 -9.11
N GLY A 280 -12.36 34.49 -9.53
CA GLY A 280 -13.21 34.01 -10.64
C GLY A 280 -12.44 33.74 -11.93
N GLU A 281 -11.80 34.77 -12.49
CA GLU A 281 -10.97 34.74 -13.71
C GLU A 281 -9.49 35.09 -13.42
N GLU A 282 -9.15 35.16 -12.12
CA GLU A 282 -7.82 35.53 -11.64
C GLU A 282 -7.04 34.30 -11.21
N PHE A 283 -5.76 34.27 -11.58
CA PHE A 283 -4.84 33.23 -11.22
C PHE A 283 -3.61 33.84 -10.53
N LEU A 284 -2.98 33.07 -9.66
CA LEU A 284 -1.74 33.47 -8.98
C LEU A 284 -0.64 32.47 -9.32
N LEU A 285 0.51 33.00 -9.74
CA LEU A 285 1.73 32.25 -10.00
C LEU A 285 2.78 32.68 -8.96
N ILE A 286 3.41 31.72 -8.29
CA ILE A 286 4.50 31.92 -7.35
C ILE A 286 5.75 31.33 -7.97
N LEU A 287 6.70 32.19 -8.33
CA LEU A 287 7.97 31.83 -8.96
C LEU A 287 9.06 31.76 -7.90
N THR A 288 9.43 30.56 -7.52
CA THR A 288 10.44 30.33 -6.48
C THR A 288 11.85 30.55 -7.01
N ASP A 289 12.77 30.98 -6.15
CA ASP A 289 14.19 31.23 -6.50
C ASP A 289 14.37 32.08 -7.79
N THR A 290 13.47 33.06 -7.98
CA THR A 290 13.39 33.85 -9.21
C THR A 290 13.35 35.34 -8.85
N ASN A 291 14.22 36.12 -9.47
CA ASN A 291 14.22 37.58 -9.36
C ASN A 291 13.20 38.22 -10.33
N LEU A 292 12.99 39.52 -10.19
CA LEU A 292 11.95 40.25 -10.94
C LEU A 292 12.16 40.20 -12.46
N GLU A 293 13.41 40.21 -12.93
CA GLU A 293 13.73 40.11 -14.36
C GLU A 293 13.41 38.73 -14.92
N GLY A 294 13.79 37.66 -14.21
CA GLY A 294 13.43 36.28 -14.55
C GLY A 294 11.92 36.05 -14.53
N ALA A 295 11.22 36.60 -13.51
CA ALA A 295 9.77 36.53 -13.42
C ALA A 295 9.07 37.25 -14.60
N ARG A 296 9.61 38.39 -15.08
CA ARG A 296 9.10 39.11 -16.24
C ARG A 296 9.22 38.28 -17.52
N ILE A 297 10.33 37.56 -17.69
CA ILE A 297 10.53 36.66 -18.86
C ILE A 297 9.50 35.54 -18.85
N VAL A 298 9.26 34.90 -17.68
CA VAL A 298 8.28 33.85 -17.54
C VAL A 298 6.86 34.37 -17.79
N ALA A 299 6.51 35.52 -17.22
CA ALA A 299 5.20 36.14 -17.40
C ALA A 299 4.92 36.55 -18.86
N ASP A 300 5.89 37.17 -19.54
CA ASP A 300 5.72 37.55 -20.96
C ASP A 300 5.60 36.33 -21.87
N ARG A 301 6.35 35.27 -21.59
CA ARG A 301 6.20 33.99 -22.29
C ARG A 301 4.78 33.45 -22.09
N LEU A 302 4.28 33.38 -20.84
CA LEU A 302 2.93 32.91 -20.51
C LEU A 302 1.87 33.74 -21.24
N ARG A 303 2.00 35.08 -21.28
CA ARG A 303 1.11 35.98 -22.01
C ARG A 303 1.04 35.64 -23.51
N ARG A 304 2.21 35.52 -24.18
CA ARG A 304 2.30 35.20 -25.62
C ARG A 304 1.72 33.83 -25.94
N GLU A 305 1.96 32.85 -25.11
CA GLU A 305 1.44 31.49 -25.28
C GLU A 305 -0.08 31.46 -25.08
N THR A 306 -0.60 32.24 -24.13
CA THR A 306 -2.06 32.36 -23.92
C THR A 306 -2.74 32.94 -25.16
N GLU A 307 -2.14 33.93 -25.80
CA GLU A 307 -2.66 34.55 -27.05
C GLU A 307 -2.73 33.54 -28.20
N GLN A 308 -1.87 32.49 -28.19
CA GLN A 308 -1.85 31.42 -29.18
C GLN A 308 -2.80 30.25 -28.88
N LEU A 309 -3.44 30.25 -27.72
CA LEU A 309 -4.39 29.18 -27.37
C LEU A 309 -5.56 29.18 -28.35
N SER A 310 -5.90 27.99 -28.81
CA SER A 310 -7.05 27.74 -29.68
C SER A 310 -8.06 26.86 -28.98
N PHE A 311 -9.32 27.23 -29.10
CA PHE A 311 -10.48 26.48 -28.60
C PHE A 311 -11.30 25.96 -29.77
N SER A 312 -10.60 25.46 -30.82
CA SER A 312 -11.16 25.12 -32.14
C SER A 312 -12.26 24.06 -32.09
N ASP A 313 -12.25 23.17 -31.09
CA ASP A 313 -13.23 22.09 -30.97
C ASP A 313 -14.62 22.61 -30.56
N THR A 314 -14.65 23.74 -29.84
CA THR A 314 -15.89 24.33 -29.31
C THR A 314 -16.21 25.69 -29.97
N ASN A 315 -15.17 26.52 -30.22
CA ASN A 315 -15.33 27.87 -30.77
C ASN A 315 -14.09 28.33 -31.53
N PRO A 316 -14.03 28.17 -32.88
CA PRO A 316 -12.85 28.52 -33.69
C PRO A 316 -12.44 30.00 -33.61
N ASP A 317 -13.40 30.89 -33.34
CA ASP A 317 -13.18 32.33 -33.29
C ASP A 317 -12.79 32.85 -31.90
N LEU A 318 -12.81 31.96 -30.87
CA LEU A 318 -12.48 32.36 -29.52
C LEU A 318 -10.97 32.58 -29.38
N ARG A 319 -10.61 33.79 -28.98
CA ARG A 319 -9.24 34.17 -28.63
C ARG A 319 -9.24 34.79 -27.25
N ILE A 320 -8.19 34.52 -26.49
CA ILE A 320 -8.01 35.04 -25.14
C ILE A 320 -6.67 35.76 -25.05
N SER A 321 -6.60 36.75 -24.18
CA SER A 321 -5.38 37.34 -23.70
C SER A 321 -5.38 37.47 -22.18
N VAL A 322 -4.22 37.77 -21.62
CA VAL A 322 -4.08 37.96 -20.17
C VAL A 322 -3.32 39.24 -19.87
N SER A 323 -3.77 39.92 -18.83
CA SER A 323 -3.02 40.98 -18.19
C SER A 323 -2.32 40.41 -16.94
N ILE A 324 -1.06 40.79 -16.72
CA ILE A 324 -0.23 40.23 -15.65
C ILE A 324 0.40 41.35 -14.85
N GLY A 325 0.22 41.32 -13.53
CA GLY A 325 0.93 42.17 -12.60
C GLY A 325 1.97 41.39 -11.81
N LEU A 326 3.19 41.86 -11.78
CA LEU A 326 4.34 41.24 -11.12
C LEU A 326 4.78 42.01 -9.88
N ALA A 327 5.21 41.29 -8.84
CA ALA A 327 5.96 41.87 -7.72
C ALA A 327 6.96 40.86 -7.19
N ASP A 328 8.13 41.32 -6.78
CA ASP A 328 9.08 40.58 -5.98
C ASP A 328 8.74 40.68 -4.48
N HIS A 329 9.01 39.62 -3.75
CA HIS A 329 8.91 39.68 -2.29
C HIS A 329 10.17 40.29 -1.70
N GLN A 330 10.03 41.40 -0.96
CA GLN A 330 11.15 42.07 -0.34
C GLN A 330 11.34 41.58 1.12
N PRO A 331 12.59 41.50 1.60
CA PRO A 331 12.86 41.15 2.99
C PRO A 331 12.12 42.09 3.97
N GLY A 332 11.37 41.48 4.87
CA GLY A 332 10.58 42.23 5.86
C GLY A 332 9.13 42.52 5.46
N ASP A 333 8.75 42.25 4.21
CA ASP A 333 7.36 42.44 3.80
C ASP A 333 6.42 41.39 4.40
N GLU A 334 5.19 41.83 4.66
CA GLU A 334 4.07 40.88 4.80
C GLU A 334 3.56 40.44 3.40
N ILE A 335 2.99 39.26 3.30
CA ILE A 335 2.48 38.68 2.02
C ILE A 335 1.47 39.63 1.38
N GLU A 336 0.63 40.25 2.18
CA GLU A 336 -0.40 41.22 1.76
C GLU A 336 0.19 42.44 1.06
N GLN A 337 1.39 42.89 1.47
CA GLN A 337 2.09 44.00 0.82
C GLN A 337 2.60 43.60 -0.57
N THR A 338 3.17 42.38 -0.69
CA THR A 338 3.61 41.86 -2.00
C THR A 338 2.44 41.66 -2.93
N LEU A 339 1.33 41.09 -2.44
CA LEU A 339 0.10 40.90 -3.23
C LEU A 339 -0.46 42.24 -3.69
N LYS A 340 -0.48 43.30 -2.83
CA LYS A 340 -0.94 44.61 -3.19
C LYS A 340 -0.08 45.28 -4.26
N ARG A 341 1.25 45.06 -4.27
CA ARG A 341 2.11 45.53 -5.37
C ARG A 341 1.78 44.87 -6.70
N ALA A 342 1.62 43.52 -6.69
CA ALA A 342 1.24 42.77 -7.87
C ALA A 342 -0.15 43.17 -8.41
N ASP A 343 -1.12 43.45 -7.50
CA ASP A 343 -2.46 43.90 -7.88
C ASP A 343 -2.43 45.31 -8.51
N ASN A 344 -1.66 46.25 -7.93
CA ASN A 344 -1.44 47.57 -8.53
C ASN A 344 -0.80 47.48 -9.91
N ALA A 345 0.16 46.57 -10.12
CA ALA A 345 0.78 46.31 -11.40
C ALA A 345 -0.25 45.74 -12.40
N LEU A 346 -1.09 44.81 -11.99
CA LEU A 346 -2.19 44.26 -12.79
C LEU A 346 -3.17 45.36 -13.22
N TYR A 347 -3.52 46.26 -12.29
CA TYR A 347 -4.37 47.39 -12.62
C TYR A 347 -3.74 48.29 -13.69
N LYS A 348 -2.42 48.59 -13.62
CA LYS A 348 -1.70 49.33 -14.67
C LYS A 348 -1.74 48.60 -16.01
N ALA A 349 -1.54 47.24 -16.00
CA ALA A 349 -1.62 46.42 -17.18
C ALA A 349 -2.99 46.56 -17.89
N LYS A 350 -4.08 46.46 -17.10
CA LYS A 350 -5.45 46.62 -17.58
C LYS A 350 -5.71 48.02 -18.10
N ALA A 351 -5.28 49.07 -17.41
CA ALA A 351 -5.44 50.46 -17.80
C ALA A 351 -4.59 50.83 -19.04
N GLY A 352 -3.41 50.23 -19.19
CA GLY A 352 -2.48 50.45 -20.31
C GLY A 352 -2.90 49.83 -21.64
N GLY A 353 -4.05 49.15 -21.70
CA GLY A 353 -4.59 48.53 -22.92
C GLY A 353 -4.61 47.02 -22.92
N ARG A 354 -4.40 46.39 -21.74
CA ARG A 354 -4.43 44.91 -21.53
C ARG A 354 -3.33 44.15 -22.32
N ASN A 355 -3.39 42.81 -22.28
CA ASN A 355 -2.47 41.90 -22.97
C ASN A 355 -0.98 42.29 -22.76
N ARG A 356 -0.61 42.54 -21.50
CA ARG A 356 0.74 42.94 -21.11
C ARG A 356 1.13 42.54 -19.70
N VAL A 357 2.42 42.69 -19.45
CA VAL A 357 3.04 42.48 -18.16
C VAL A 357 3.50 43.82 -17.60
N GLU A 358 3.07 44.18 -16.40
CA GLU A 358 3.51 45.35 -15.65
C GLU A 358 4.10 44.95 -14.29
N VAL A 359 4.90 45.89 -13.71
CA VAL A 359 5.59 45.73 -12.43
C VAL A 359 5.18 46.85 -11.46
#